data_08339e9d5ff0510cd2746fa3c7532939
#
_entry.id   08339e9d5ff0510cd2746fa3c7532939
#
_cell.length_a   1.000
_cell.length_b   1.000
_cell.length_c   1.000
_cell.angle_alpha   90.00
_cell.angle_beta   90.00
_cell.angle_gamma   90.00
#
_symmetry.space_group_name_H-M   'P 1'
#
loop_
_entity.id
_entity.type
_entity.pdbx_description
1 polymer ?
#
loop_
_entity_poly.entity_id
_entity_poly.type
_entity_poly.pdbx_seq_one_letter_code
_entity_poly.pdbx_strand_id
1 'polypeptide(L)'
;MEATTIQKYMHTSPRKLRLVASLVRKMEPVKALETLRFTNKGAGGDLIKAIKTVVANAKTKGMEKISFKTIEVNEGPKMRRFRAGARGRARPYKRKMSHIKIVLSDSSDSRPKEEK
;
A
#
# COMPACT_ATOMS: atom_id res chain seq x y z
N MET A 1 16.01 8.17 11.89
CA MET A 1 15.11 7.10 12.33
C MET A 1 14.14 6.71 11.26
N GLU A 2 13.76 5.48 11.26
CA GLU A 2 12.80 4.97 10.28
C GLU A 2 11.77 4.10 10.97
N ALA A 3 10.56 4.14 10.45
CA ALA A 3 9.51 3.24 10.89
C ALA A 3 9.07 2.45 9.67
N THR A 4 8.88 1.16 9.83
CA THR A 4 8.56 0.27 8.72
C THR A 4 7.35 -0.57 9.06
N THR A 5 6.50 -0.82 8.09
CA THR A 5 5.46 -1.82 8.23
C THR A 5 5.42 -2.66 6.97
N ILE A 6 5.12 -3.94 7.16
CA ILE A 6 4.92 -4.86 6.04
C ILE A 6 3.56 -5.49 6.26
N GLN A 7 2.64 -5.26 5.32
CA GLN A 7 1.32 -5.86 5.36
C GLN A 7 1.28 -6.93 4.29
N LYS A 8 1.07 -8.17 4.71
CA LYS A 8 1.10 -9.29 3.77
C LYS A 8 -0.30 -9.77 3.44
N TYR A 9 -0.41 -10.42 2.30
CA TYR A 9 -1.64 -11.11 1.90
C TYR A 9 -2.84 -10.20 1.77
N MET A 10 -2.61 -9.01 1.22
CA MET A 10 -3.73 -8.12 0.92
C MET A 10 -4.49 -8.68 -0.27
N HIS A 11 -5.81 -8.64 -0.19
CA HIS A 11 -6.66 -9.24 -1.22
C HIS A 11 -6.91 -8.30 -2.39
N THR A 12 -5.90 -7.58 -2.80
CA THR A 12 -5.97 -6.64 -3.91
C THR A 12 -4.79 -6.92 -4.82
N SER A 13 -5.00 -6.83 -6.11
CA SER A 13 -3.91 -7.11 -7.03
C SER A 13 -2.82 -6.05 -6.93
N PRO A 14 -1.56 -6.41 -7.17
CA PRO A 14 -0.47 -5.43 -7.08
C PRO A 14 -0.65 -4.25 -8.01
N ARG A 15 -1.21 -4.49 -9.19
CA ARG A 15 -1.40 -3.43 -10.17
C ARG A 15 -2.31 -2.32 -9.63
N LYS A 16 -3.42 -2.72 -8.98
CA LYS A 16 -4.36 -1.76 -8.43
C LYS A 16 -3.75 -0.98 -7.27
N LEU A 17 -3.01 -1.68 -6.40
CA LEU A 17 -2.34 -1.01 -5.28
C LEU A 17 -1.26 -0.04 -5.76
N ARG A 18 -0.53 -0.39 -6.81
CA ARG A 18 0.52 0.48 -7.31
C ARG A 18 -0.02 1.79 -7.85
N LEU A 19 -1.21 1.76 -8.46
CA LEU A 19 -1.83 2.99 -8.91
C LEU A 19 -2.09 3.94 -7.77
N VAL A 20 -2.66 3.43 -6.69
CA VAL A 20 -3.00 4.26 -5.53
C VAL A 20 -1.73 4.69 -4.79
N ALA A 21 -0.75 3.80 -4.69
CA ALA A 21 0.51 4.14 -4.04
C ALA A 21 1.23 5.27 -4.78
N SER A 22 1.18 5.27 -6.10
CA SER A 22 1.79 6.35 -6.88
C SER A 22 1.15 7.69 -6.60
N LEU A 23 -0.17 7.68 -6.34
CA LEU A 23 -0.90 8.90 -6.06
C LEU A 23 -0.40 9.58 -4.79
N VAL A 24 -0.07 8.81 -3.76
CA VAL A 24 0.25 9.37 -2.46
C VAL A 24 1.74 9.37 -2.13
N ARG A 25 2.57 8.83 -2.99
CA ARG A 25 3.99 8.64 -2.66
C ARG A 25 4.71 9.94 -2.34
N LYS A 26 4.31 11.03 -2.95
CA LYS A 26 4.96 12.31 -2.74
C LYS A 26 4.29 13.18 -1.70
N MET A 27 3.24 12.69 -1.05
CA MET A 27 2.52 13.44 -0.06
C MET A 27 3.02 13.11 1.33
N GLU A 28 2.74 14.00 2.27
CA GLU A 28 2.95 13.68 3.67
C GLU A 28 1.95 12.62 4.11
N PRO A 29 2.30 11.76 5.06
CA PRO A 29 1.39 10.68 5.45
C PRO A 29 0.00 11.13 5.89
N VAL A 30 -0.10 12.25 6.61
CA VAL A 30 -1.40 12.74 7.05
C VAL A 30 -2.26 13.16 5.86
N LYS A 31 -1.66 13.87 4.90
CA LYS A 31 -2.37 14.27 3.70
C LYS A 31 -2.72 13.06 2.85
N ALA A 32 -1.84 12.08 2.82
CA ALA A 32 -2.11 10.85 2.08
C ALA A 32 -3.35 10.16 2.61
N LEU A 33 -3.51 10.10 3.92
CA LEU A 33 -4.71 9.51 4.50
C LEU A 33 -5.97 10.25 4.09
N GLU A 34 -5.93 11.56 4.10
CA GLU A 34 -7.09 12.35 3.69
C GLU A 34 -7.41 12.14 2.22
N THR A 35 -6.39 12.15 1.37
CA THR A 35 -6.60 11.95 -0.06
C THR A 35 -7.19 10.58 -0.34
N LEU A 36 -6.69 9.55 0.33
CA LEU A 36 -7.19 8.20 0.10
C LEU A 36 -8.63 8.02 0.54
N ARG A 37 -9.06 8.76 1.55
CA ARG A 37 -10.45 8.66 1.99
C ARG A 37 -11.42 9.14 0.92
N PHE A 38 -10.99 10.06 0.07
CA PHE A 38 -11.86 10.60 -0.98
C PHE A 38 -11.61 9.95 -2.34
N THR A 39 -10.70 9.00 -2.41
CA THR A 39 -10.39 8.31 -3.65
C THR A 39 -11.33 7.14 -3.83
N ASN A 40 -11.97 7.06 -5.00
CA ASN A 40 -12.92 5.99 -5.25
C ASN A 40 -12.25 4.75 -5.78
N LYS A 41 -11.22 4.28 -5.12
CA LYS A 41 -10.54 3.04 -5.50
C LYS A 41 -10.60 2.07 -4.34
N GLY A 42 -10.99 0.84 -4.63
CA GLY A 42 -11.05 -0.17 -3.59
C GLY A 42 -9.72 -0.43 -2.91
N ALA A 43 -8.63 -0.31 -3.67
CA ALA A 43 -7.29 -0.50 -3.12
C ALA A 43 -6.93 0.56 -2.08
N GLY A 44 -7.58 1.69 -2.10
CA GLY A 44 -7.28 2.76 -1.14
C GLY A 44 -7.50 2.33 0.29
N GLY A 45 -8.52 1.51 0.54
CA GLY A 45 -8.80 1.07 1.90
C GLY A 45 -7.66 0.26 2.50
N ASP A 46 -7.05 -0.62 1.71
CA ASP A 46 -5.93 -1.41 2.18
C ASP A 46 -4.72 -0.52 2.46
N LEU A 47 -4.47 0.44 1.60
CA LEU A 47 -3.34 1.33 1.77
C LEU A 47 -3.54 2.24 2.98
N ILE A 48 -4.77 2.69 3.23
CA ILE A 48 -5.07 3.48 4.42
C ILE A 48 -4.69 2.72 5.69
N LYS A 49 -5.04 1.45 5.76
CA LYS A 49 -4.71 0.63 6.93
C LYS A 49 -3.21 0.52 7.11
N ALA A 50 -2.48 0.28 6.04
CA ALA A 50 -1.03 0.16 6.11
C ALA A 50 -0.39 1.46 6.57
N ILE A 51 -0.85 2.59 6.04
CA ILE A 51 -0.31 3.89 6.40
C ILE A 51 -0.61 4.21 7.87
N LYS A 52 -1.82 3.92 8.33
CA LYS A 52 -2.15 4.14 9.74
C LYS A 52 -1.24 3.33 10.64
N THR A 53 -0.94 2.10 10.28
CA THR A 53 -0.07 1.25 11.07
C THR A 53 1.35 1.83 11.15
N VAL A 54 1.91 2.26 10.04
CA VAL A 54 3.27 2.76 10.05
C VAL A 54 3.36 4.11 10.73
N VAL A 55 2.33 4.95 10.64
CA VAL A 55 2.30 6.22 11.34
C VAL A 55 2.26 5.98 12.86
N ALA A 56 1.48 4.99 13.29
CA ALA A 56 1.44 4.64 14.71
C ALA A 56 2.81 4.14 15.18
N ASN A 57 3.48 3.33 14.37
CA ASN A 57 4.83 2.86 14.70
C ASN A 57 5.81 4.03 14.81
N ALA A 58 5.68 5.00 13.91
CA ALA A 58 6.54 6.18 13.94
C ALA A 58 6.32 6.99 15.21
N LYS A 59 5.07 7.16 15.62
CA LYS A 59 4.77 7.88 16.85
C LYS A 59 5.34 7.18 18.07
N THR A 60 5.28 5.86 18.08
CA THR A 60 5.85 5.08 19.18
C THR A 60 7.35 5.32 19.28
N LYS A 61 8.02 5.53 18.16
CA LYS A 61 9.46 5.81 18.16
C LYS A 61 9.78 7.28 18.42
N GLY A 62 8.78 8.12 18.57
CA GLY A 62 9.02 9.54 18.82
C GLY A 62 9.34 10.36 17.59
N MET A 63 9.05 9.87 16.42
CA MET A 63 9.32 10.62 15.20
C MET A 63 8.29 11.72 15.02
N GLU A 64 8.73 12.89 14.62
CA GLU A 64 7.85 14.03 14.53
C GLU A 64 7.49 14.41 13.11
N LYS A 65 8.44 14.76 12.30
CA LYS A 65 8.17 15.10 10.93
C LYS A 65 8.46 13.88 10.08
N ILE A 66 7.44 13.24 9.60
CA ILE A 66 7.60 11.99 8.87
C ILE A 66 7.25 12.19 7.41
N SER A 67 7.96 11.46 6.57
CA SER A 67 7.67 11.43 5.15
C SER A 67 7.89 10.03 4.64
N PHE A 68 7.27 9.73 3.50
CA PHE A 68 7.46 8.41 2.90
C PHE A 68 8.85 8.31 2.30
N LYS A 69 9.64 7.38 2.80
CA LYS A 69 10.89 7.05 2.17
C LYS A 69 10.65 6.05 1.05
N THR A 70 9.83 5.07 1.30
CA THR A 70 9.56 4.01 0.35
C THR A 70 8.13 3.51 0.53
N ILE A 71 7.43 3.30 -0.57
CA ILE A 71 6.20 2.53 -0.58
C ILE A 71 6.37 1.50 -1.69
N GLU A 72 6.45 0.23 -1.30
CA GLU A 72 6.61 -0.86 -2.25
C GLU A 72 5.37 -1.73 -2.23
N VAL A 73 4.93 -2.11 -3.41
CA VAL A 73 3.85 -3.07 -3.55
C VAL A 73 4.44 -4.26 -4.31
N ASN A 74 4.53 -5.38 -3.62
CA ASN A 74 5.12 -6.58 -4.18
C ASN A 74 4.05 -7.62 -4.46
N GLU A 75 4.31 -8.49 -5.40
CA GLU A 75 3.37 -9.55 -5.71
C GLU A 75 3.36 -10.58 -4.61
N GLY A 76 2.16 -10.99 -4.22
CA GLY A 76 2.01 -12.06 -3.27
C GLY A 76 1.61 -13.34 -3.98
N PRO A 77 1.18 -14.35 -3.22
CA PRO A 77 0.77 -15.60 -3.81
C PRO A 77 -0.50 -15.42 -4.63
N LYS A 78 -0.68 -16.28 -5.59
CA LYS A 78 -1.88 -16.31 -6.40
C LYS A 78 -2.64 -17.57 -6.06
N MET A 79 -3.92 -17.43 -5.71
CA MET A 79 -4.73 -18.57 -5.39
C MET A 79 -5.56 -18.95 -6.61
N ARG A 80 -5.56 -20.23 -6.92
CA ARG A 80 -6.32 -20.73 -8.06
C ARG A 80 -7.78 -20.87 -7.67
N ARG A 81 -8.65 -20.45 -8.54
CA ARG A 81 -10.09 -20.59 -8.37
C ARG A 81 -10.71 -21.05 -9.67
N PHE A 82 -11.91 -21.61 -9.58
CA PHE A 82 -12.64 -22.00 -10.75
C PHE A 82 -13.98 -21.30 -10.75
N ARG A 83 -14.43 -20.93 -11.92
CA ARG A 83 -15.68 -20.26 -12.09
C ARG A 83 -16.46 -21.04 -13.15
N ALA A 84 -17.77 -21.14 -12.97
CA ALA A 84 -18.61 -21.83 -13.95
C ALA A 84 -18.53 -21.09 -15.29
N GLY A 85 -18.32 -21.86 -16.33
CA GLY A 85 -18.29 -21.32 -17.66
C GLY A 85 -19.46 -21.83 -18.48
N ALA A 86 -19.44 -21.54 -19.77
CA ALA A 86 -20.49 -21.99 -20.68
C ALA A 86 -20.50 -23.51 -20.77
N ARG A 87 -21.67 -24.10 -20.88
CA ARG A 87 -21.86 -25.55 -21.09
C ARG A 87 -21.23 -26.39 -19.97
N GLY A 88 -21.32 -25.90 -18.74
CA GLY A 88 -20.85 -26.64 -17.60
C GLY A 88 -19.34 -26.76 -17.46
N ARG A 89 -18.58 -26.02 -18.23
CA ARG A 89 -17.12 -26.05 -18.11
C ARG A 89 -16.67 -25.18 -16.97
N ALA A 90 -15.60 -25.59 -16.29
CA ALA A 90 -15.00 -24.78 -15.26
C ALA A 90 -13.93 -23.92 -15.90
N ARG A 91 -13.91 -22.62 -15.58
CA ARG A 91 -12.90 -21.71 -16.08
C ARG A 91 -11.96 -21.37 -14.94
N PRO A 92 -10.68 -21.61 -15.10
CA PRO A 92 -9.75 -21.25 -14.06
C PRO A 92 -9.50 -19.75 -14.04
N TYR A 93 -9.32 -19.20 -12.85
CA TYR A 93 -8.83 -17.83 -12.70
C TYR A 93 -7.99 -17.78 -11.44
N LYS A 94 -7.27 -16.70 -11.26
CA LYS A 94 -6.38 -16.56 -10.12
C LYS A 94 -6.78 -15.36 -9.29
N ARG A 95 -6.82 -15.55 -7.98
CA ARG A 95 -6.99 -14.44 -7.04
C ARG A 95 -5.61 -13.96 -6.68
N LYS A 96 -5.25 -12.78 -7.10
CA LYS A 96 -3.94 -12.23 -6.85
C LYS A 96 -3.92 -11.53 -5.50
N MET A 97 -2.83 -11.67 -4.80
CA MET A 97 -2.61 -10.99 -3.54
C MET A 97 -1.38 -10.13 -3.63
N SER A 98 -1.23 -9.22 -2.70
CA SER A 98 -0.10 -8.31 -2.67
C SER A 98 0.46 -8.16 -1.28
N HIS A 99 1.70 -7.75 -1.21
CA HIS A 99 2.34 -7.35 0.05
C HIS A 99 2.71 -5.88 -0.08
N ILE A 100 2.43 -5.12 0.97
CA ILE A 100 2.75 -3.69 0.98
C ILE A 100 3.84 -3.47 2.01
N LYS A 101 4.90 -2.78 1.60
CA LYS A 101 5.95 -2.38 2.53
C LYS A 101 6.06 -0.86 2.49
N ILE A 102 5.94 -0.23 3.64
CA ILE A 102 6.05 1.22 3.75
C ILE A 102 7.13 1.55 4.75
N VAL A 103 8.04 2.43 4.36
CA VAL A 103 9.08 2.93 5.25
C VAL A 103 8.89 4.44 5.37
N LEU A 104 8.76 4.92 6.59
CA LEU A 104 8.73 6.34 6.87
C LEU A 104 10.07 6.74 7.45
N SER A 105 10.55 7.92 7.09
CA SER A 105 11.73 8.47 7.72
C SER A 105 11.36 9.81 8.33
N ASP A 106 12.10 10.22 9.35
CA ASP A 106 11.83 11.52 9.91
C ASP A 106 12.59 12.56 9.09
N SER A 107 12.30 13.78 9.44
CA SER A 107 12.45 14.82 8.52
C SER A 107 13.69 14.97 7.81
N SER A 108 14.73 14.82 8.45
CA SER A 108 15.85 15.48 7.93
C SER A 108 16.38 14.84 6.71
N ASP A 109 16.24 13.59 6.56
CA ASP A 109 16.88 13.03 5.46
C ASP A 109 16.01 12.49 4.48
N SER A 110 14.91 12.86 4.51
CA SER A 110 14.12 12.21 3.73
C SER A 110 13.81 12.64 2.51
N ARG A 111 14.16 13.55 2.08
CA ARG A 111 13.66 13.98 1.03
C ARG A 111 13.72 13.20 -0.06
N PRO A 112 12.84 12.74 -0.56
CA PRO A 112 12.82 11.92 -1.64
C PRO A 112 13.25 12.65 -2.80
N LYS A 113 13.77 12.45 -3.17
CA LYS A 113 14.05 13.07 -4.13
C LYS A 113 13.39 12.96 -5.22
N GLU A 114 12.83 12.98 -5.27
CA GLU A 114 12.24 12.84 -6.04
C GLU A 114 11.81 13.45 -6.59
N GLU A 115 11.72 13.79 -6.52
CA GLU A 115 11.41 14.35 -6.90
C GLU A 115 11.77 14.53 -7.89
N LYS A 116 12.01 14.34 -8.33
CA LYS A 116 12.38 14.52 -9.16
C LYS A 116 12.16 14.29 -9.86
#